data_875198f565c7308e2c8e075ce6a2a1ce
#
_entry.id   875198f565c7308e2c8e075ce6a2a1ce
#
_cell.length_a   1.000
_cell.length_b   1.000
_cell.length_c   1.000
_cell.angle_alpha   90.00
_cell.angle_beta   90.00
_cell.angle_gamma   90.00
#
_symmetry.space_group_name_H-M   'P 1'
#
loop_
_entity.id
_entity.type
_entity.pdbx_description
1 polymer ?
#
loop_
_entity_poly.entity_id
_entity_poly.type
_entity_poly.pdbx_seq_one_letter_code
_entity_poly.pdbx_strand_id
1 'polypeptide(L)'
;MGRVGLVLGAGGVVGQAYHAGVLAALEHDLGWDPRTAEVIVGTSAGSITGTLLRSGVPASELAAWSVRAPLSTEGALMEQLFGREHPQFDAFDAAQLLRRPLSLPGPQMVRRAVTRPWSFRPVTAAMTLLARGTVDIRDQLTALREVEDQEWPQDPLWICAVRRSDGRRTVFGRPGTPDVPLHLAVASSCAVPGYFAPVKIGNDTYIDGGAHSPTNAAVLRDCGLDLIIVVSSMSAPGRGVVRDIHDASRWHAGRLARREACALRAGGTDVVVFRPGLEEQAVMGDDFMSSATVTDIVQQSFLAAGAYAAKPEVRSLLAGVSC
;
A
#
# COMPACT_ATOMS: atom_id res chain seq x y z
N MET A 1 -13.13 -22.02 6.86
CA MET A 1 -12.07 -21.07 6.42
C MET A 1 -11.47 -20.41 7.63
N GLY A 2 -10.13 -20.30 7.69
CA GLY A 2 -9.46 -19.52 8.72
C GLY A 2 -9.73 -18.01 8.53
N ARG A 3 -9.55 -17.24 9.59
CA ARG A 3 -9.67 -15.77 9.55
C ARG A 3 -8.43 -15.16 8.89
N VAL A 4 -8.59 -14.62 7.70
CA VAL A 4 -7.48 -14.12 6.86
C VAL A 4 -7.45 -12.60 6.83
N GLY A 5 -6.30 -12.00 7.13
CA GLY A 5 -6.03 -10.59 6.91
C GLY A 5 -5.24 -10.37 5.62
N LEU A 6 -5.57 -9.33 4.86
CA LEU A 6 -4.85 -8.92 3.66
C LEU A 6 -4.17 -7.57 3.88
N VAL A 7 -2.88 -7.50 3.60
CA VAL A 7 -2.09 -6.27 3.68
C VAL A 7 -1.56 -5.91 2.30
N LEU A 8 -1.95 -4.73 1.83
CA LEU A 8 -1.55 -4.16 0.54
C LEU A 8 -0.63 -2.96 0.77
N GLY A 9 0.63 -3.11 0.38
CA GLY A 9 1.68 -2.15 0.65
C GLY A 9 1.67 -0.92 -0.26
N ALA A 10 2.49 0.07 0.09
CA ALA A 10 2.79 1.22 -0.75
C ALA A 10 3.57 0.82 -2.00
N GLY A 11 3.51 1.63 -3.07
CA GLY A 11 4.29 1.35 -4.28
C GLY A 11 3.94 2.16 -5.51
N GLY A 12 3.07 3.17 -5.42
CA GLY A 12 2.65 3.97 -6.59
C GLY A 12 1.93 3.15 -7.66
N VAL A 13 2.02 3.58 -8.91
CA VAL A 13 1.42 2.90 -10.08
C VAL A 13 2.01 1.49 -10.25
N VAL A 14 3.32 1.38 -10.17
CA VAL A 14 4.06 0.10 -10.22
C VAL A 14 3.59 -0.85 -9.11
N GLY A 15 3.34 -0.33 -7.91
CA GLY A 15 2.83 -1.12 -6.79
C GLY A 15 1.41 -1.62 -7.00
N GLN A 16 0.53 -0.83 -7.61
CA GLN A 16 -0.82 -1.28 -7.98
C GLN A 16 -0.78 -2.43 -9.00
N ALA A 17 0.07 -2.31 -10.03
CA ALA A 17 0.28 -3.38 -11.00
C ALA A 17 0.79 -4.68 -10.34
N TYR A 18 1.72 -4.55 -9.39
CA TYR A 18 2.22 -5.69 -8.62
C TYR A 18 1.11 -6.32 -7.76
N HIS A 19 0.28 -5.51 -7.10
CA HIS A 19 -0.88 -6.01 -6.35
C HIS A 19 -1.83 -6.79 -7.27
N ALA A 20 -2.17 -6.22 -8.42
CA ALA A 20 -3.08 -6.84 -9.39
C ALA A 20 -2.59 -8.22 -9.84
N GLY A 21 -1.32 -8.36 -10.21
CA GLY A 21 -0.75 -9.65 -10.62
C GLY A 21 -0.72 -10.66 -9.49
N VAL A 22 -0.25 -10.29 -8.29
CA VAL A 22 -0.20 -11.20 -7.13
C VAL A 22 -1.59 -11.66 -6.73
N LEU A 23 -2.55 -10.74 -6.60
CA LEU A 23 -3.91 -11.07 -6.17
C LEU A 23 -4.64 -11.93 -7.20
N ALA A 24 -4.47 -11.63 -8.50
CA ALA A 24 -5.03 -12.45 -9.58
C ALA A 24 -4.45 -13.88 -9.58
N ALA A 25 -3.16 -14.06 -9.27
CA ALA A 25 -2.57 -15.38 -9.13
C ALA A 25 -3.17 -16.14 -7.95
N LEU A 26 -3.39 -15.51 -6.81
CA LEU A 26 -4.03 -16.14 -5.65
C LEU A 26 -5.49 -16.53 -5.94
N GLU A 27 -6.22 -15.67 -6.63
CA GLU A 27 -7.59 -15.97 -7.07
C GLU A 27 -7.62 -17.15 -8.06
N HIS A 28 -6.74 -17.15 -9.05
CA HIS A 28 -6.67 -18.18 -10.08
C HIS A 28 -6.17 -19.53 -9.54
N ASP A 29 -5.03 -19.54 -8.82
CA ASP A 29 -4.34 -20.79 -8.45
C ASP A 29 -4.88 -21.44 -7.18
N LEU A 30 -5.46 -20.63 -6.25
CA LEU A 30 -5.98 -21.11 -4.98
C LEU A 30 -7.52 -21.07 -4.91
N GLY A 31 -8.19 -20.42 -5.86
CA GLY A 31 -9.61 -20.14 -5.79
C GLY A 31 -9.98 -19.19 -4.65
N TRP A 32 -8.99 -18.46 -4.08
CA TRP A 32 -9.25 -17.54 -2.99
C TRP A 32 -9.61 -16.15 -3.51
N ASP A 33 -10.80 -15.69 -3.15
CA ASP A 33 -11.25 -14.34 -3.45
C ASP A 33 -10.70 -13.35 -2.40
N PRO A 34 -9.78 -12.43 -2.77
CA PRO A 34 -9.22 -11.45 -1.84
C PRO A 34 -10.25 -10.52 -1.20
N ARG A 35 -11.44 -10.38 -1.81
CA ARG A 35 -12.57 -9.61 -1.27
C ARG A 35 -13.11 -10.21 0.03
N THR A 36 -12.91 -11.52 0.25
CA THR A 36 -13.38 -12.25 1.43
C THR A 36 -12.45 -12.12 2.65
N ALA A 37 -11.33 -11.40 2.53
CA ALA A 37 -10.44 -11.18 3.66
C ALA A 37 -11.20 -10.53 4.84
N GLU A 38 -10.99 -11.03 6.07
CA GLU A 38 -11.62 -10.51 7.31
C GLU A 38 -11.35 -9.00 7.48
N VAL A 39 -10.14 -8.57 7.14
CA VAL A 39 -9.73 -7.17 7.15
C VAL A 39 -8.72 -6.91 6.04
N ILE A 40 -8.88 -5.81 5.32
CA ILE A 40 -7.90 -5.33 4.35
C ILE A 40 -7.20 -4.11 4.94
N VAL A 41 -5.87 -4.14 4.96
CA VAL A 41 -5.03 -2.99 5.33
C VAL A 41 -4.36 -2.44 4.10
N GLY A 42 -4.66 -1.19 3.75
CA GLY A 42 -4.09 -0.51 2.61
C GLY A 42 -3.14 0.64 2.99
N THR A 43 -2.02 0.75 2.28
CA THR A 43 -1.10 1.88 2.39
C THR A 43 -0.80 2.42 1.00
N SER A 44 -1.01 3.71 0.75
CA SER A 44 -0.75 4.35 -0.54
C SER A 44 -1.46 3.59 -1.69
N ALA A 45 -0.73 3.11 -2.69
CA ALA A 45 -1.25 2.24 -3.75
C ALA A 45 -2.18 1.14 -3.21
N GLY A 46 -1.81 0.52 -2.09
CA GLY A 46 -2.62 -0.52 -1.45
C GLY A 46 -3.93 -0.02 -0.87
N SER A 47 -4.05 1.28 -0.53
CA SER A 47 -5.33 1.84 -0.11
C SER A 47 -6.33 1.95 -1.26
N ILE A 48 -5.84 2.26 -2.46
CA ILE A 48 -6.66 2.27 -3.68
C ILE A 48 -7.10 0.84 -4.02
N THR A 49 -6.15 -0.10 -4.12
CA THR A 49 -6.44 -1.51 -4.41
C THR A 49 -7.42 -2.10 -3.39
N GLY A 50 -7.22 -1.83 -2.09
CA GLY A 50 -8.10 -2.32 -1.03
C GLY A 50 -9.51 -1.72 -1.11
N THR A 51 -9.63 -0.44 -1.49
CA THR A 51 -10.93 0.21 -1.74
C THR A 51 -11.65 -0.47 -2.90
N LEU A 52 -10.97 -0.72 -4.01
CA LEU A 52 -11.56 -1.39 -5.18
C LEU A 52 -12.06 -2.80 -4.85
N LEU A 53 -11.25 -3.60 -4.13
CA LEU A 53 -11.69 -4.91 -3.66
C LEU A 53 -12.95 -4.81 -2.80
N ARG A 54 -12.99 -3.88 -1.85
CA ARG A 54 -14.16 -3.67 -0.97
C ARG A 54 -15.36 -3.06 -1.69
N SER A 55 -15.15 -2.43 -2.85
CA SER A 55 -16.21 -1.99 -3.76
C SER A 55 -16.70 -3.10 -4.71
N GLY A 56 -16.22 -4.33 -4.51
CA GLY A 56 -16.68 -5.50 -5.25
C GLY A 56 -15.85 -5.87 -6.49
N VAL A 57 -14.79 -5.13 -6.83
CA VAL A 57 -13.94 -5.44 -7.99
C VAL A 57 -13.10 -6.69 -7.72
N PRO A 58 -13.21 -7.77 -8.53
CA PRO A 58 -12.38 -8.97 -8.40
C PRO A 58 -10.90 -8.68 -8.70
N ALA A 59 -10.00 -9.52 -8.19
CA ALA A 59 -8.57 -9.37 -8.48
C ALA A 59 -8.23 -9.61 -9.95
N SER A 60 -8.93 -10.53 -10.61
CA SER A 60 -8.85 -10.77 -12.05
C SER A 60 -9.19 -9.51 -12.88
N GLU A 61 -10.16 -8.71 -12.45
CA GLU A 61 -10.53 -7.46 -13.14
C GLU A 61 -9.51 -6.34 -12.90
N LEU A 62 -8.89 -6.28 -11.71
CA LEU A 62 -7.75 -5.39 -11.46
C LEU A 62 -6.59 -5.69 -12.42
N ALA A 63 -6.30 -6.98 -12.62
CA ALA A 63 -5.27 -7.41 -13.56
C ALA A 63 -5.69 -7.13 -15.02
N ALA A 64 -6.93 -7.45 -15.41
CA ALA A 64 -7.45 -7.20 -16.75
C ALA A 64 -7.39 -5.72 -17.11
N TRP A 65 -7.84 -4.82 -16.22
CA TRP A 65 -7.71 -3.38 -16.44
C TRP A 65 -6.26 -2.94 -16.61
N SER A 66 -5.38 -3.46 -15.76
CA SER A 66 -3.95 -3.10 -15.80
C SER A 66 -3.26 -3.49 -17.11
N VAL A 67 -3.67 -4.60 -17.72
CA VAL A 67 -3.14 -5.04 -19.04
C VAL A 67 -4.00 -4.60 -20.23
N ARG A 68 -5.01 -3.75 -19.99
CA ARG A 68 -5.97 -3.24 -20.98
C ARG A 68 -6.76 -4.35 -21.70
N ALA A 69 -7.01 -5.44 -21.00
CA ALA A 69 -7.91 -6.49 -21.47
C ALA A 69 -9.38 -6.07 -21.34
N PRO A 70 -10.30 -6.72 -22.05
CA PRO A 70 -11.73 -6.50 -21.86
C PRO A 70 -12.14 -6.77 -20.40
N LEU A 71 -12.97 -5.90 -19.84
CA LEU A 71 -13.51 -6.02 -18.51
C LEU A 71 -14.90 -6.66 -18.53
N SER A 72 -15.22 -7.42 -17.50
CA SER A 72 -16.58 -7.90 -17.25
C SER A 72 -17.45 -6.79 -16.64
N THR A 73 -18.70 -7.12 -16.35
CA THR A 73 -19.62 -6.21 -15.65
C THR A 73 -19.09 -5.84 -14.25
N GLU A 74 -18.41 -6.76 -13.57
CA GLU A 74 -17.81 -6.51 -12.25
C GLU A 74 -16.60 -5.57 -12.32
N GLY A 75 -15.89 -5.57 -13.45
CA GLY A 75 -14.77 -4.68 -13.71
C GLY A 75 -15.16 -3.28 -14.23
N ALA A 76 -16.44 -3.07 -14.57
CA ALA A 76 -16.91 -1.80 -15.14
C ALA A 76 -16.61 -0.59 -14.24
N LEU A 77 -16.59 -0.79 -12.91
CA LEU A 77 -16.20 0.24 -11.95
C LEU A 77 -14.78 0.76 -12.19
N MET A 78 -13.85 -0.10 -12.61
CA MET A 78 -12.47 0.32 -12.91
C MET A 78 -12.43 1.33 -14.06
N GLU A 79 -13.20 1.06 -15.14
CA GLU A 79 -13.28 1.95 -16.29
C GLU A 79 -13.98 3.28 -15.94
N GLN A 80 -15.00 3.22 -15.10
CA GLN A 80 -15.70 4.41 -14.60
C GLN A 80 -14.78 5.29 -13.73
N LEU A 81 -13.98 4.69 -12.86
CA LEU A 81 -13.12 5.42 -11.91
C LEU A 81 -11.84 5.95 -12.54
N PHE A 82 -11.19 5.17 -13.41
CA PHE A 82 -9.86 5.47 -13.91
C PHE A 82 -9.81 5.65 -15.44
N GLY A 83 -10.94 5.43 -16.14
CA GLY A 83 -10.94 5.35 -17.58
C GLY A 83 -10.19 4.12 -18.09
N ARG A 84 -9.78 4.16 -19.37
CA ARG A 84 -9.01 3.08 -20.02
C ARG A 84 -7.51 3.30 -20.01
N GLU A 85 -7.06 4.46 -19.61
CA GLU A 85 -5.65 4.82 -19.59
C GLU A 85 -5.11 4.86 -18.16
N HIS A 86 -3.87 4.37 -18.01
CA HIS A 86 -3.20 4.49 -16.72
C HIS A 86 -2.92 5.95 -16.41
N PRO A 87 -3.06 6.36 -15.14
CA PRO A 87 -2.74 7.72 -14.75
C PRO A 87 -1.27 8.02 -15.07
N GLN A 88 -1.04 9.18 -15.67
CA GLN A 88 0.28 9.68 -15.99
C GLN A 88 0.72 10.63 -14.90
N PHE A 89 1.87 10.39 -14.34
CA PHE A 89 2.48 11.25 -13.33
C PHE A 89 3.87 11.70 -13.81
N ASP A 90 4.23 12.90 -13.45
CA ASP A 90 5.60 13.36 -13.67
C ASP A 90 6.58 12.54 -12.84
N ALA A 91 7.75 12.27 -13.39
CA ALA A 91 8.79 11.56 -12.65
C ALA A 91 9.17 12.32 -11.37
N PHE A 92 9.41 11.59 -10.28
CA PHE A 92 9.82 12.17 -9.00
C PHE A 92 11.23 12.78 -9.12
N ASP A 93 11.31 14.11 -9.09
CA ASP A 93 12.58 14.83 -9.11
C ASP A 93 13.10 15.10 -7.69
N ALA A 94 13.96 14.20 -7.21
CA ALA A 94 14.61 14.34 -5.91
C ALA A 94 15.49 15.59 -5.81
N ALA A 95 16.05 16.10 -6.91
CA ALA A 95 16.87 17.31 -6.91
C ALA A 95 16.02 18.56 -6.68
N GLN A 96 14.82 18.63 -7.25
CA GLN A 96 13.87 19.71 -6.94
C GLN A 96 13.44 19.68 -5.47
N LEU A 97 13.23 18.48 -4.91
CA LEU A 97 12.86 18.34 -3.50
C LEU A 97 13.92 18.93 -2.56
N LEU A 98 15.21 18.67 -2.83
CA LEU A 98 16.33 19.18 -2.03
C LEU A 98 16.49 20.71 -2.11
N ARG A 99 15.98 21.36 -3.16
CA ARG A 99 16.00 22.82 -3.32
C ARG A 99 14.88 23.54 -2.56
N ARG A 100 13.87 22.80 -2.12
CA ARG A 100 12.73 23.39 -1.40
C ARG A 100 13.03 23.47 0.11
N PRO A 101 12.57 24.53 0.79
CA PRO A 101 12.78 24.67 2.23
C PRO A 101 12.06 23.55 3.00
N LEU A 102 12.75 22.94 3.94
CA LEU A 102 12.15 21.99 4.86
C LEU A 102 11.12 22.70 5.75
N SER A 103 10.08 21.99 6.10
CA SER A 103 9.11 22.46 7.11
C SER A 103 9.73 22.35 8.51
N LEU A 104 9.41 23.31 9.37
CA LEU A 104 9.83 23.22 10.76
C LEU A 104 9.03 22.14 11.51
N PRO A 105 9.67 21.43 12.45
CA PRO A 105 8.96 20.48 13.31
C PRO A 105 7.92 21.18 14.17
N GLY A 106 6.70 20.65 14.18
CA GLY A 106 5.65 21.18 15.05
C GLY A 106 5.94 20.93 16.53
N PRO A 107 5.35 21.73 17.44
CA PRO A 107 5.56 21.59 18.90
C PRO A 107 5.26 20.18 19.42
N GLN A 108 4.27 19.50 18.86
CA GLN A 108 3.88 18.15 19.24
C GLN A 108 4.97 17.12 18.87
N MET A 109 5.64 17.29 17.75
CA MET A 109 6.75 16.43 17.33
C MET A 109 7.96 16.60 18.24
N VAL A 110 8.31 17.84 18.56
CA VAL A 110 9.41 18.16 19.49
C VAL A 110 9.10 17.56 20.88
N ARG A 111 7.88 17.82 21.40
CA ARG A 111 7.45 17.24 22.68
C ARG A 111 7.57 15.71 22.68
N ARG A 112 7.13 15.04 21.59
CA ARG A 112 7.21 13.59 21.47
C ARG A 112 8.66 13.09 21.44
N ALA A 113 9.54 13.74 20.70
CA ALA A 113 10.95 13.37 20.64
C ALA A 113 11.62 13.41 22.01
N VAL A 114 11.24 14.39 22.85
CA VAL A 114 11.78 14.57 24.21
C VAL A 114 11.11 13.61 25.20
N THR A 115 9.76 13.52 25.20
CA THR A 115 9.04 12.78 26.24
C THR A 115 8.93 11.28 25.99
N ARG A 116 9.04 10.83 24.71
CA ARG A 116 8.91 9.42 24.30
C ARG A 116 9.93 9.05 23.23
N PRO A 117 11.25 9.19 23.49
CA PRO A 117 12.30 8.96 22.50
C PRO A 117 12.29 7.54 21.95
N TRP A 118 11.90 6.52 22.75
CA TRP A 118 11.76 5.14 22.29
C TRP A 118 10.66 4.91 21.23
N SER A 119 9.67 5.80 21.15
CA SER A 119 8.60 5.77 20.14
C SER A 119 8.85 6.70 18.96
N PHE A 120 9.94 7.45 19.01
CA PHE A 120 10.32 8.37 17.95
C PHE A 120 10.94 7.62 16.78
N ARG A 121 10.47 7.91 15.57
CA ARG A 121 10.97 7.32 14.32
C ARG A 121 11.63 8.42 13.50
N PRO A 122 12.97 8.47 13.44
CA PRO A 122 13.67 9.58 12.77
C PRO A 122 13.36 9.67 11.28
N VAL A 123 13.25 8.54 10.58
CA VAL A 123 12.90 8.52 9.15
C VAL A 123 11.49 9.09 8.93
N THR A 124 10.51 8.65 9.71
CA THR A 124 9.14 9.18 9.64
C THR A 124 9.12 10.68 9.93
N ALA A 125 9.84 11.13 10.95
CA ALA A 125 9.96 12.54 11.28
C ALA A 125 10.58 13.35 10.14
N ALA A 126 11.67 12.86 9.55
CA ALA A 126 12.29 13.50 8.38
C ALA A 126 11.30 13.62 7.22
N MET A 127 10.52 12.57 6.92
CA MET A 127 9.51 12.61 5.88
C MET A 127 8.40 13.65 6.14
N THR A 128 8.02 13.87 7.41
CA THR A 128 7.03 14.91 7.75
C THR A 128 7.57 16.34 7.57
N LEU A 129 8.90 16.50 7.58
CA LEU A 129 9.57 17.80 7.40
C LEU A 129 9.87 18.13 5.94
N LEU A 130 9.73 17.16 5.04
CA LEU A 130 9.90 17.43 3.61
C LEU A 130 8.97 18.54 3.13
N ALA A 131 9.42 19.27 2.12
CA ALA A 131 8.64 20.31 1.49
C ALA A 131 7.28 19.79 1.01
N ARG A 132 6.28 20.61 1.02
CA ARG A 132 4.96 20.29 0.47
C ARG A 132 5.11 20.06 -1.03
N GLY A 133 4.56 18.98 -1.54
CA GLY A 133 4.39 18.77 -2.96
C GLY A 133 3.42 19.81 -3.55
N THR A 134 3.45 19.95 -4.85
CA THR A 134 2.63 20.93 -5.60
C THR A 134 1.40 20.30 -6.24
N VAL A 135 1.40 18.98 -6.43
CA VAL A 135 0.29 18.24 -7.04
C VAL A 135 -0.71 17.87 -5.95
N ASP A 136 -1.99 18.17 -6.16
CA ASP A 136 -3.04 17.72 -5.26
C ASP A 136 -3.50 16.32 -5.67
N ILE A 137 -3.25 15.34 -4.83
CA ILE A 137 -3.66 13.94 -5.11
C ILE A 137 -5.19 13.81 -5.20
N ARG A 138 -5.94 14.72 -4.59
CA ARG A 138 -7.41 14.71 -4.63
C ARG A 138 -7.95 14.92 -6.05
N ASP A 139 -7.23 15.70 -6.87
CA ASP A 139 -7.60 15.92 -8.28
C ASP A 139 -7.45 14.63 -9.09
N GLN A 140 -6.48 13.78 -8.74
CA GLN A 140 -6.27 12.47 -9.37
C GLN A 140 -7.26 11.39 -8.90
N LEU A 141 -7.86 11.60 -7.73
CA LEU A 141 -8.82 10.69 -7.11
C LEU A 141 -10.26 11.23 -7.15
N THR A 142 -10.53 12.21 -8.05
CA THR A 142 -11.86 12.84 -8.18
C THR A 142 -12.94 11.80 -8.44
N ALA A 143 -12.65 10.79 -9.25
CA ALA A 143 -13.58 9.70 -9.53
C ALA A 143 -13.94 8.88 -8.29
N LEU A 144 -13.00 8.64 -7.37
CA LEU A 144 -13.31 8.02 -6.08
C LEU A 144 -14.28 8.87 -5.24
N ARG A 145 -14.30 10.19 -5.47
CA ARG A 145 -15.23 11.10 -4.83
C ARG A 145 -16.65 11.00 -5.39
N GLU A 146 -16.79 10.69 -6.68
CA GLU A 146 -18.08 10.50 -7.33
C GLU A 146 -18.75 9.16 -6.94
N VAL A 147 -17.95 8.20 -6.46
CA VAL A 147 -18.44 6.98 -5.81
C VAL A 147 -18.87 7.25 -4.36
N GLU A 148 -18.78 8.49 -3.91
CA GLU A 148 -18.92 8.99 -2.54
C GLU A 148 -20.33 8.98 -1.93
N ASP A 149 -21.34 8.66 -2.67
CA ASP A 149 -22.61 8.19 -2.05
C ASP A 149 -22.41 6.85 -1.32
N GLN A 150 -21.20 6.26 -1.38
CA GLN A 150 -20.86 5.07 -0.65
C GLN A 150 -20.23 5.44 0.72
N GLU A 151 -20.97 5.11 1.75
CA GLU A 151 -20.46 4.90 3.10
C GLU A 151 -19.23 3.99 3.05
N TRP A 152 -18.39 4.04 4.09
CA TRP A 152 -17.32 3.06 4.25
C TRP A 152 -17.84 1.64 3.99
N PRO A 153 -17.05 0.76 3.34
CA PRO A 153 -17.49 -0.62 3.11
C PRO A 153 -17.87 -1.27 4.43
N GLN A 154 -18.88 -2.16 4.37
CA GLN A 154 -19.34 -2.89 5.57
C GLN A 154 -18.23 -3.77 6.15
N ASP A 155 -17.47 -4.40 5.25
CA ASP A 155 -16.32 -5.21 5.64
C ASP A 155 -15.10 -4.34 5.96
N PRO A 156 -14.31 -4.68 6.99
CA PRO A 156 -13.22 -3.85 7.48
C PRO A 156 -12.19 -3.50 6.42
N LEU A 157 -12.03 -2.20 6.16
CA LEU A 157 -10.95 -1.59 5.36
C LEU A 157 -10.20 -0.59 6.22
N TRP A 158 -8.92 -0.83 6.45
CA TRP A 158 -8.05 0.02 7.25
C TRP A 158 -7.03 0.73 6.37
N ILE A 159 -7.09 2.04 6.35
CA ILE A 159 -6.23 2.89 5.51
C ILE A 159 -5.20 3.60 6.38
N CYS A 160 -3.93 3.38 6.09
CA CYS A 160 -2.82 3.91 6.88
C CYS A 160 -2.31 5.23 6.32
N ALA A 161 -2.25 6.26 7.16
CA ALA A 161 -1.63 7.56 6.87
C ALA A 161 -0.75 8.00 8.05
N VAL A 162 0.05 9.05 7.85
CA VAL A 162 0.87 9.65 8.92
C VAL A 162 0.38 11.07 9.18
N ARG A 163 0.02 11.35 10.43
CA ARG A 163 -0.29 12.72 10.87
C ARG A 163 0.99 13.54 10.94
N ARG A 164 0.99 14.68 10.24
CA ARG A 164 2.18 15.48 10.05
C ARG A 164 2.62 16.22 11.32
N SER A 165 1.68 16.60 12.17
CA SER A 165 1.95 17.39 13.38
C SER A 165 2.84 16.68 14.40
N ASP A 166 2.77 15.33 14.49
CA ASP A 166 3.50 14.54 15.48
C ASP A 166 4.16 13.26 14.91
N GLY A 167 4.04 13.01 13.61
CA GLY A 167 4.60 11.83 12.94
C GLY A 167 3.95 10.51 13.38
N ARG A 168 2.74 10.53 13.93
CA ARG A 168 2.03 9.31 14.31
C ARG A 168 1.27 8.71 13.13
N ARG A 169 1.32 7.39 13.05
CA ARG A 169 0.44 6.65 12.17
C ARG A 169 -1.00 6.82 12.63
N THR A 170 -1.89 7.11 11.68
CA THR A 170 -3.34 7.05 11.82
C THR A 170 -3.84 5.93 10.94
N VAL A 171 -4.81 5.15 11.42
CA VAL A 171 -5.40 4.01 10.70
C VAL A 171 -6.88 4.31 10.54
N PHE A 172 -7.26 4.96 9.44
CA PHE A 172 -8.67 5.28 9.15
C PHE A 172 -9.47 4.00 8.92
N GLY A 173 -10.75 4.01 9.26
CA GLY A 173 -11.64 2.85 9.19
C GLY A 173 -11.48 1.84 10.34
N ARG A 174 -10.49 2.03 11.22
CA ARG A 174 -10.35 1.23 12.43
C ARG A 174 -11.19 1.83 13.55
N PRO A 175 -11.90 1.02 14.38
CA PRO A 175 -12.66 1.52 15.52
C PRO A 175 -11.83 2.43 16.43
N GLY A 176 -12.39 3.59 16.84
CA GLY A 176 -11.71 4.57 17.67
C GLY A 176 -10.74 5.51 16.95
N THR A 177 -10.72 5.51 15.61
CA THR A 177 -10.00 6.50 14.80
C THR A 177 -10.97 7.58 14.29
N PRO A 178 -10.46 8.74 13.81
CA PRO A 178 -11.33 9.77 13.26
C PRO A 178 -12.22 9.23 12.15
N ASP A 179 -13.50 9.58 12.22
CA ASP A 179 -14.44 9.35 11.13
C ASP A 179 -14.19 10.40 10.03
N VAL A 180 -13.88 9.91 8.84
CA VAL A 180 -13.55 10.75 7.68
C VAL A 180 -14.11 10.10 6.41
N PRO A 181 -14.48 10.87 5.39
CA PRO A 181 -14.84 10.31 4.09
C PRO A 181 -13.75 9.41 3.52
N LEU A 182 -14.16 8.30 2.91
CA LEU A 182 -13.25 7.27 2.39
C LEU A 182 -12.22 7.86 1.41
N HIS A 183 -12.66 8.71 0.48
CA HIS A 183 -11.75 9.36 -0.48
C HIS A 183 -10.67 10.21 0.19
N LEU A 184 -10.98 10.90 1.30
CA LEU A 184 -9.99 11.67 2.06
C LEU A 184 -9.00 10.76 2.80
N ALA A 185 -9.45 9.61 3.28
CA ALA A 185 -8.57 8.61 3.87
C ALA A 185 -7.58 8.06 2.83
N VAL A 186 -8.09 7.68 1.63
CA VAL A 186 -7.28 7.22 0.50
C VAL A 186 -6.30 8.31 0.05
N ALA A 187 -6.78 9.53 -0.18
CA ALA A 187 -5.94 10.67 -0.57
C ALA A 187 -4.84 10.93 0.47
N SER A 188 -5.16 10.85 1.77
CA SER A 188 -4.18 11.00 2.85
C SER A 188 -3.12 9.91 2.82
N SER A 189 -3.52 8.68 2.52
CA SER A 189 -2.63 7.53 2.41
C SER A 189 -1.72 7.60 1.20
N CYS A 190 -2.14 8.29 0.13
CA CYS A 190 -1.40 8.47 -1.11
C CYS A 190 -0.62 9.79 -1.20
N ALA A 191 -0.67 10.65 -0.17
CA ALA A 191 0.00 11.95 -0.15
C ALA A 191 1.52 11.79 0.06
N VAL A 192 2.23 11.28 -0.96
CA VAL A 192 3.69 11.05 -0.94
C VAL A 192 4.44 12.33 -0.63
N PRO A 193 5.24 12.37 0.46
CA PRO A 193 5.96 13.57 0.87
C PRO A 193 6.88 14.11 -0.21
N GLY A 194 6.79 15.41 -0.46
CA GLY A 194 7.58 16.11 -1.46
C GLY A 194 7.03 16.01 -2.89
N TYR A 195 6.18 15.04 -3.19
CA TYR A 195 5.52 14.88 -4.49
C TYR A 195 4.10 15.47 -4.45
N PHE A 196 3.25 14.94 -3.59
CA PHE A 196 1.89 15.44 -3.42
C PHE A 196 1.76 16.44 -2.26
N ALA A 197 0.75 17.30 -2.38
CA ALA A 197 0.34 18.17 -1.28
C ALA A 197 -0.21 17.32 -0.12
N PRO A 198 0.18 17.61 1.13
CA PRO A 198 -0.41 16.94 2.29
C PRO A 198 -1.91 17.21 2.39
N VAL A 199 -2.69 16.19 2.71
CA VAL A 199 -4.15 16.29 2.79
C VAL A 199 -4.58 16.82 4.16
N LYS A 200 -5.40 17.88 4.15
CA LYS A 200 -5.95 18.47 5.36
C LYS A 200 -7.30 17.82 5.69
N ILE A 201 -7.45 17.32 6.91
CA ILE A 201 -8.69 16.78 7.48
C ILE A 201 -8.90 17.42 8.84
N GLY A 202 -9.94 18.24 8.95
CA GLY A 202 -10.18 19.02 10.16
C GLY A 202 -9.00 19.94 10.49
N ASN A 203 -8.46 19.80 11.70
CA ASN A 203 -7.30 20.57 12.17
C ASN A 203 -5.95 19.88 11.90
N ASP A 204 -5.94 18.64 11.45
CA ASP A 204 -4.73 17.88 11.18
C ASP A 204 -4.41 17.83 9.68
N THR A 205 -3.15 17.52 9.39
CA THR A 205 -2.66 17.33 8.03
C THR A 205 -1.96 15.99 7.95
N TYR A 206 -2.21 15.25 6.87
CA TYR A 206 -1.74 13.88 6.69
C TYR A 206 -0.86 13.75 5.46
N ILE A 207 0.07 12.81 5.53
CA ILE A 207 0.94 12.35 4.46
C ILE A 207 0.88 10.84 4.35
N ASP A 208 1.43 10.30 3.26
CA ASP A 208 1.46 8.88 2.94
C ASP A 208 1.87 8.00 4.12
N GLY A 209 1.11 6.93 4.32
CA GLY A 209 1.36 5.92 5.36
C GLY A 209 2.69 5.19 5.21
N GLY A 210 3.22 5.13 3.98
CA GLY A 210 4.55 4.57 3.67
C GLY A 210 5.69 5.28 4.38
N ALA A 211 5.51 6.56 4.77
CA ALA A 211 6.46 7.30 5.60
C ALA A 211 6.64 6.66 7.00
N HIS A 212 5.67 5.87 7.47
CA HIS A 212 5.79 5.10 8.71
C HIS A 212 6.27 3.67 8.46
N SER A 213 5.60 2.97 7.58
CA SER A 213 5.95 1.64 7.08
C SER A 213 5.26 1.42 5.73
N PRO A 214 5.96 0.91 4.72
CA PRO A 214 5.33 0.59 3.44
C PRO A 214 4.19 -0.41 3.53
N THR A 215 4.24 -1.37 4.45
CA THR A 215 3.19 -2.38 4.64
C THR A 215 2.22 -2.05 5.76
N ASN A 216 2.69 -1.44 6.84
CA ASN A 216 1.92 -1.21 8.06
C ASN A 216 1.26 -2.48 8.64
N ALA A 217 1.74 -3.68 8.29
CA ALA A 217 1.15 -4.96 8.69
C ALA A 217 1.00 -5.12 10.22
N ALA A 218 1.87 -4.47 10.99
CA ALA A 218 1.81 -4.49 12.45
C ALA A 218 0.50 -3.92 13.07
N VAL A 219 -0.38 -3.29 12.27
CA VAL A 219 -1.71 -2.86 12.74
C VAL A 219 -2.64 -4.03 13.02
N LEU A 220 -2.36 -5.19 12.42
CA LEU A 220 -3.13 -6.43 12.57
C LEU A 220 -2.71 -7.26 13.81
N ARG A 221 -1.75 -6.77 14.60
CA ARG A 221 -1.43 -7.43 15.86
C ARG A 221 -2.67 -7.49 16.74
N ASP A 222 -2.86 -8.61 17.39
CA ASP A 222 -3.96 -8.85 18.32
C ASP A 222 -5.37 -8.84 17.68
N CYS A 223 -5.46 -9.01 16.34
CA CYS A 223 -6.75 -9.13 15.65
C CYS A 223 -7.32 -10.56 15.66
N GLY A 224 -6.59 -11.52 16.19
CA GLY A 224 -7.04 -12.93 16.26
C GLY A 224 -7.17 -13.57 14.86
N LEU A 225 -6.30 -13.19 13.93
CA LEU A 225 -6.25 -13.75 12.58
C LEU A 225 -5.40 -15.03 12.58
N ASP A 226 -5.82 -16.01 11.80
CA ASP A 226 -5.08 -17.26 11.61
C ASP A 226 -3.94 -17.06 10.61
N LEU A 227 -4.20 -16.31 9.54
CA LEU A 227 -3.24 -16.02 8.48
C LEU A 227 -3.28 -14.55 8.09
N ILE A 228 -2.10 -13.98 7.82
CA ILE A 228 -1.97 -12.66 7.18
C ILE A 228 -1.19 -12.81 5.87
N ILE A 229 -1.82 -12.41 4.76
CA ILE A 229 -1.19 -12.31 3.46
C ILE A 229 -0.72 -10.86 3.28
N VAL A 230 0.58 -10.68 3.04
CA VAL A 230 1.20 -9.35 2.85
C VAL A 230 1.72 -9.24 1.44
N VAL A 231 1.22 -8.28 0.66
CA VAL A 231 1.74 -7.94 -0.66
C VAL A 231 2.60 -6.68 -0.53
N SER A 232 3.92 -6.84 -0.63
CA SER A 232 4.91 -5.81 -0.32
C SER A 232 5.72 -5.42 -1.55
N SER A 233 5.13 -4.63 -2.44
CA SER A 233 5.69 -4.25 -3.74
C SER A 233 6.99 -3.44 -3.64
N MET A 234 7.21 -2.68 -2.57
CA MET A 234 8.43 -1.89 -2.37
C MET A 234 9.58 -2.69 -1.73
N SER A 235 9.40 -3.95 -1.37
CA SER A 235 10.45 -4.73 -0.70
C SER A 235 11.47 -5.28 -1.69
N ALA A 236 12.75 -5.28 -1.30
CA ALA A 236 13.80 -6.00 -2.01
C ALA A 236 14.18 -7.30 -1.28
N PRO A 237 14.66 -8.34 -1.97
CA PRO A 237 15.27 -9.50 -1.35
C PRO A 237 16.54 -9.09 -0.59
N GLY A 238 16.70 -9.60 0.60
CA GLY A 238 17.51 -9.07 1.70
C GLY A 238 19.03 -9.11 1.61
N ARG A 239 19.71 -9.18 0.45
CA ARG A 239 21.18 -9.16 0.31
C ARG A 239 21.68 -8.63 -1.03
N GLY A 240 21.07 -7.59 -1.56
CA GLY A 240 21.61 -6.85 -2.71
C GLY A 240 22.65 -5.80 -2.28
N VAL A 241 23.56 -5.48 -3.18
CA VAL A 241 24.43 -4.30 -3.01
C VAL A 241 23.56 -3.07 -3.20
N VAL A 242 23.50 -2.21 -2.19
CA VAL A 242 22.83 -0.90 -2.30
C VAL A 242 23.67 -0.04 -3.23
N ARG A 243 23.19 0.22 -4.44
CA ARG A 243 23.89 1.00 -5.46
C ARG A 243 23.49 2.46 -5.44
N ASP A 244 22.25 2.71 -5.09
CA ASP A 244 21.63 4.03 -5.10
C ASP A 244 20.53 4.20 -4.03
N ILE A 245 19.85 5.33 -4.05
CA ILE A 245 18.81 5.68 -3.09
C ILE A 245 17.54 4.80 -3.25
N HIS A 246 17.27 4.31 -4.46
CA HIS A 246 16.12 3.43 -4.74
C HIS A 246 16.35 2.05 -4.12
N ASP A 247 17.53 1.49 -4.31
CA ASP A 247 17.96 0.25 -3.66
C ASP A 247 17.89 0.37 -2.13
N ALA A 248 18.40 1.50 -1.59
CA ALA A 248 18.34 1.79 -0.16
C ALA A 248 16.90 1.85 0.37
N SER A 249 16.01 2.49 -0.39
CA SER A 249 14.58 2.57 -0.07
C SER A 249 13.91 1.19 -0.06
N ARG A 250 14.12 0.39 -1.10
CA ARG A 250 13.61 -0.99 -1.20
C ARG A 250 14.15 -1.89 -0.09
N TRP A 251 15.43 -1.78 0.21
CA TRP A 251 16.05 -2.52 1.30
C TRP A 251 15.46 -2.14 2.66
N HIS A 252 15.27 -0.83 2.90
CA HIS A 252 14.63 -0.33 4.12
C HIS A 252 13.20 -0.85 4.24
N ALA A 253 12.42 -0.80 3.17
CA ALA A 253 11.07 -1.33 3.10
C ALA A 253 11.04 -2.84 3.43
N GLY A 254 11.94 -3.62 2.83
CA GLY A 254 12.08 -5.05 3.09
C GLY A 254 12.44 -5.37 4.54
N ARG A 255 13.29 -4.54 5.18
CA ARG A 255 13.59 -4.68 6.62
C ARG A 255 12.37 -4.41 7.50
N LEU A 256 11.59 -3.39 7.19
CA LEU A 256 10.37 -3.08 7.95
C LEU A 256 9.33 -4.19 7.79
N ALA A 257 9.05 -4.62 6.55
CA ALA A 257 8.13 -5.71 6.28
C ALA A 257 8.51 -7.00 7.01
N ARG A 258 9.81 -7.36 6.98
CA ARG A 258 10.31 -8.52 7.72
C ARG A 258 10.11 -8.38 9.23
N ARG A 259 10.41 -7.20 9.81
CA ARG A 259 10.21 -6.96 11.25
C ARG A 259 8.75 -7.09 11.65
N GLU A 260 7.85 -6.54 10.86
CA GLU A 260 6.41 -6.63 11.09
C GLU A 260 5.93 -8.09 10.98
N ALA A 261 6.33 -8.81 9.93
CA ALA A 261 6.00 -10.23 9.79
C ALA A 261 6.53 -11.10 10.94
N CYS A 262 7.79 -10.89 11.36
CA CYS A 262 8.35 -11.60 12.52
C CYS A 262 7.58 -11.31 13.82
N ALA A 263 7.18 -10.06 14.02
CA ALA A 263 6.41 -9.67 15.20
C ALA A 263 5.00 -10.26 15.24
N LEU A 264 4.36 -10.40 14.06
CA LEU A 264 3.05 -11.05 13.92
C LEU A 264 3.16 -12.56 14.16
N ARG A 265 4.17 -13.23 13.58
CA ARG A 265 4.43 -14.66 13.82
C ARG A 265 4.75 -14.96 15.28
N ALA A 266 5.50 -14.08 15.94
CA ALA A 266 5.76 -14.20 17.39
C ALA A 266 4.49 -14.05 18.23
N GLY A 267 3.44 -13.43 17.71
CA GLY A 267 2.10 -13.33 18.28
C GLY A 267 1.19 -14.52 17.96
N GLY A 268 1.70 -15.55 17.24
CA GLY A 268 0.95 -16.76 16.92
C GLY A 268 0.13 -16.71 15.61
N THR A 269 0.31 -15.66 14.80
CA THR A 269 -0.37 -15.52 13.49
C THR A 269 0.56 -15.98 12.38
N ASP A 270 0.09 -16.84 11.49
CA ASP A 270 0.83 -17.19 10.28
C ASP A 270 0.91 -15.99 9.32
N VAL A 271 2.05 -15.82 8.64
CA VAL A 271 2.26 -14.70 7.72
C VAL A 271 2.94 -15.18 6.44
N VAL A 272 2.29 -14.96 5.31
CA VAL A 272 2.88 -15.13 3.97
C VAL A 272 3.17 -13.75 3.38
N VAL A 273 4.39 -13.56 2.86
CA VAL A 273 4.81 -12.27 2.30
C VAL A 273 5.17 -12.44 0.83
N PHE A 274 4.38 -11.86 -0.05
CA PHE A 274 4.69 -11.69 -1.46
C PHE A 274 5.51 -10.42 -1.64
N ARG A 275 6.66 -10.55 -2.27
CA ARG A 275 7.60 -9.45 -2.54
C ARG A 275 8.33 -9.68 -3.85
N PRO A 276 8.67 -8.62 -4.59
CA PRO A 276 9.36 -8.77 -5.87
C PRO A 276 10.72 -9.46 -5.72
N GLY A 277 10.99 -10.43 -6.57
CA GLY A 277 12.31 -10.98 -6.82
C GLY A 277 13.17 -10.04 -7.68
N LEU A 278 14.36 -10.48 -8.10
CA LEU A 278 15.27 -9.66 -8.91
C LEU A 278 14.70 -9.40 -10.32
N GLU A 279 14.06 -10.40 -10.92
CA GLU A 279 13.46 -10.29 -12.26
C GLU A 279 12.30 -9.30 -12.26
N GLU A 280 11.41 -9.39 -11.28
CA GLU A 280 10.30 -8.46 -11.13
C GLU A 280 10.78 -7.04 -10.86
N GLN A 281 11.81 -6.86 -10.03
CA GLN A 281 12.40 -5.53 -9.77
C GLN A 281 13.00 -4.92 -11.02
N ALA A 282 13.62 -5.72 -11.89
CA ALA A 282 14.16 -5.25 -13.16
C ALA A 282 13.08 -4.67 -14.08
N VAL A 283 11.89 -5.29 -14.10
CA VAL A 283 10.73 -4.80 -14.86
C VAL A 283 10.07 -3.59 -14.19
N MET A 284 9.99 -3.60 -12.85
CA MET A 284 9.40 -2.51 -12.08
C MET A 284 10.18 -1.20 -12.19
N GLY A 285 11.50 -1.27 -12.43
CA GLY A 285 12.35 -0.09 -12.53
C GLY A 285 12.43 0.73 -11.24
N ASP A 286 12.92 1.96 -11.37
CA ASP A 286 13.17 2.86 -10.22
C ASP A 286 12.07 3.92 -10.04
N ASP A 287 11.31 4.23 -11.09
CA ASP A 287 10.19 5.17 -11.02
C ASP A 287 8.88 4.47 -10.64
N PHE A 288 8.51 4.56 -9.37
CA PHE A 288 7.28 3.97 -8.84
C PHE A 288 5.99 4.59 -9.41
N MET A 289 6.09 5.75 -10.07
CA MET A 289 4.94 6.45 -10.65
C MET A 289 4.79 6.17 -12.14
N SER A 290 5.75 5.46 -12.76
CA SER A 290 5.72 5.12 -14.18
C SER A 290 4.62 4.10 -14.49
N SER A 291 3.88 4.36 -15.58
CA SER A 291 2.91 3.40 -16.14
C SER A 291 3.46 2.61 -17.33
N ALA A 292 4.71 2.86 -17.74
CA ALA A 292 5.29 2.30 -18.96
C ALA A 292 5.37 0.77 -18.98
N THR A 293 5.60 0.15 -17.82
CA THR A 293 5.82 -1.31 -17.67
C THR A 293 4.71 -2.02 -16.91
N VAL A 294 3.54 -1.39 -16.75
CA VAL A 294 2.42 -1.95 -15.95
C VAL A 294 2.03 -3.35 -16.44
N THR A 295 1.87 -3.56 -17.75
CA THR A 295 1.50 -4.86 -18.32
C THR A 295 2.53 -5.94 -17.96
N ASP A 296 3.82 -5.64 -18.14
CA ASP A 296 4.90 -6.58 -17.85
C ASP A 296 4.98 -6.90 -16.36
N ILE A 297 4.75 -5.90 -15.49
CA ILE A 297 4.72 -6.08 -14.04
C ILE A 297 3.59 -7.03 -13.64
N VAL A 298 2.38 -6.85 -14.17
CA VAL A 298 1.23 -7.73 -13.86
C VAL A 298 1.56 -9.16 -14.27
N GLN A 299 2.07 -9.37 -15.48
CA GLN A 299 2.39 -10.70 -15.99
C GLN A 299 3.49 -11.38 -15.15
N GLN A 300 4.59 -10.67 -14.88
CA GLN A 300 5.70 -11.20 -14.09
C GLN A 300 5.29 -11.49 -12.64
N SER A 301 4.54 -10.58 -12.00
CA SER A 301 4.09 -10.79 -10.63
C SER A 301 3.05 -11.90 -10.52
N PHE A 302 2.19 -12.08 -11.52
CA PHE A 302 1.27 -13.22 -11.58
C PHE A 302 2.03 -14.56 -11.60
N LEU A 303 2.99 -14.71 -12.53
CA LEU A 303 3.79 -15.94 -12.64
C LEU A 303 4.63 -16.21 -11.39
N ALA A 304 5.30 -15.17 -10.88
CA ALA A 304 6.15 -15.30 -9.71
C ALA A 304 5.34 -15.60 -8.43
N ALA A 305 4.16 -15.01 -8.29
CA ALA A 305 3.27 -15.27 -7.15
C ALA A 305 2.73 -16.71 -7.18
N GLY A 306 2.29 -17.20 -8.34
CA GLY A 306 1.86 -18.61 -8.51
C GLY A 306 2.98 -19.58 -8.18
N ALA A 307 4.19 -19.34 -8.71
CA ALA A 307 5.36 -20.17 -8.41
C ALA A 307 5.75 -20.12 -6.92
N TYR A 308 5.59 -18.96 -6.26
CA TYR A 308 5.85 -18.84 -4.83
C TYR A 308 4.79 -19.56 -4.00
N ALA A 309 3.51 -19.41 -4.33
CA ALA A 309 2.40 -20.07 -3.65
C ALA A 309 2.44 -21.60 -3.78
N ALA A 310 2.99 -22.11 -4.88
CA ALA A 310 3.16 -23.54 -5.13
C ALA A 310 4.25 -24.20 -4.27
N LYS A 311 5.14 -23.44 -3.62
CA LYS A 311 6.18 -23.99 -2.74
C LYS A 311 5.54 -24.71 -1.55
N PRO A 312 5.99 -25.93 -1.19
CA PRO A 312 5.34 -26.75 -0.16
C PRO A 312 5.11 -26.02 1.17
N GLU A 313 6.11 -25.24 1.62
CA GLU A 313 6.04 -24.48 2.87
C GLU A 313 5.04 -23.31 2.82
N VAL A 314 4.85 -22.69 1.64
CA VAL A 314 3.89 -21.61 1.45
C VAL A 314 2.50 -22.19 1.25
N ARG A 315 2.40 -23.24 0.43
CA ARG A 315 1.13 -23.91 0.15
C ARG A 315 0.47 -24.46 1.41
N SER A 316 1.26 -25.00 2.35
CA SER A 316 0.73 -25.48 3.63
C SER A 316 0.10 -24.34 4.47
N LEU A 317 0.68 -23.15 4.45
CA LEU A 317 0.12 -21.97 5.12
C LEU A 317 -1.14 -21.46 4.41
N LEU A 318 -1.15 -21.52 3.09
CA LEU A 318 -2.29 -21.06 2.26
C LEU A 318 -3.41 -22.11 2.16
N ALA A 319 -3.22 -23.34 2.62
CA ALA A 319 -4.25 -24.39 2.59
C ALA A 319 -5.51 -24.02 3.39
N GLY A 320 -5.39 -23.14 4.39
CA GLY A 320 -6.52 -22.65 5.17
C GLY A 320 -7.42 -21.63 4.44
N VAL A 321 -6.99 -21.12 3.27
CA VAL A 321 -7.75 -20.15 2.45
C VAL A 321 -8.37 -20.77 1.21
N SER A 322 -7.86 -21.95 0.77
CA SER A 322 -8.44 -22.67 -0.38
C SER A 322 -9.84 -23.18 -0.04
N CYS A 323 -10.78 -22.98 -0.96
CA CYS A 323 -12.14 -23.54 -0.90
C CYS A 323 -12.14 -25.05 -1.12
#